data_11c8bdc2130ae402d4fa325a99381255
#
_entry.id   11c8bdc2130ae402d4fa325a99381255
#
_cell.length_a   1.000
_cell.length_b   1.000
_cell.length_c   1.000
_cell.angle_alpha   90.00
_cell.angle_beta   90.00
_cell.angle_gamma   90.00
#
_symmetry.space_group_name_H-M   'P 1'
#
loop_
_entity.id
_entity.type
_entity.pdbx_description
1 polymer ?
#
loop_
_entity_poly.entity_id
_entity_poly.type
_entity_poly.pdbx_seq_one_letter_code
_entity_poly.pdbx_strand_id
1 'polypeptide(L)'
;MRTWLRSCFAAVTVSATLVATGLPAAACGEDDKPAVPAARTLGDPGAIKNVKAVGSVPDAAGAISINFLDYGRRDVMVVSGEFGLKVYDLTKNPAAPKLVGQVSLPGLWETEDTEVDQNRKLVFLSRDPRAFGGTTHTGESGIYVVDVSKPEAPAILSYTKVPAGHTTSCVDGCRYLWTGGPAKADDQPADWGGRPIWVTDIRDPRHPKVNPQPIELARNDGKTDYVHDVQVDDDGVAWVSGRGGVRGYWTNGVHRDPVTNKVRRATAHEPVPYAGGGIAETAAPSRFMHNSFHPAGHRIGDGAWRGQDLIYATEENFVDGCAGDGVLTISSLKGSYHGEGWRSTPEQPFRLQSVGTWGVNGQEGSDPASDDCSAHYFDVRGKVLVQSFYAQGTRFLDVSDPTNPRQIAYYRPADASAWAPYWHGKYVYVADNARGVDVLRLTA
;
A
#
# COMPACT_ATOMS: atom_id res chain seq x y z
N MET A 1 6.94 -42.00 -45.41
CA MET A 1 5.83 -42.78 -46.01
C MET A 1 4.67 -42.79 -45.06
N ARG A 2 3.52 -42.32 -45.56
CA ARG A 2 2.13 -42.45 -45.07
C ARG A 2 1.83 -41.78 -43.73
N THR A 3 1.16 -40.64 -43.69
CA THR A 3 -0.18 -40.12 -44.09
C THR A 3 -1.34 -40.66 -43.30
N TRP A 4 -2.13 -39.69 -42.73
CA TRP A 4 -3.58 -39.60 -42.51
C TRP A 4 -4.12 -40.21 -41.22
N LEU A 5 -5.09 -39.67 -40.49
CA LEU A 5 -6.37 -39.01 -40.86
C LEU A 5 -6.93 -38.16 -39.71
N ARG A 6 -7.63 -37.09 -40.07
CA ARG A 6 -8.54 -36.31 -39.28
C ARG A 6 -9.85 -37.09 -38.97
N SER A 7 -10.42 -36.86 -37.81
CA SER A 7 -11.88 -37.04 -37.66
C SER A 7 -12.43 -36.02 -36.72
N CYS A 8 -13.29 -35.16 -37.26
CA CYS A 8 -14.21 -34.30 -36.52
C CYS A 8 -15.34 -35.14 -35.95
N PHE A 9 -15.71 -34.94 -34.71
CA PHE A 9 -17.03 -35.25 -34.21
C PHE A 9 -17.62 -34.04 -33.53
N ALA A 10 -18.72 -33.55 -34.10
CA ALA A 10 -19.63 -32.63 -33.50
C ALA A 10 -20.49 -33.38 -32.48
N ALA A 11 -20.67 -32.82 -31.30
CA ALA A 11 -21.68 -33.26 -30.35
C ALA A 11 -22.35 -32.05 -29.73
N VAL A 12 -23.62 -32.15 -29.81
CA VAL A 12 -24.76 -31.33 -29.51
C VAL A 12 -24.76 -30.73 -28.12
N THR A 13 -25.08 -29.48 -28.08
CA THR A 13 -25.43 -28.64 -26.92
C THR A 13 -26.57 -29.17 -26.11
N VAL A 14 -26.41 -29.25 -24.80
CA VAL A 14 -27.51 -29.11 -23.83
C VAL A 14 -27.14 -27.97 -22.89
N SER A 15 -27.90 -26.89 -23.03
CA SER A 15 -27.82 -25.70 -22.17
C SER A 15 -28.36 -26.04 -20.80
N ALA A 16 -27.50 -26.00 -19.79
CA ALA A 16 -27.92 -25.85 -18.41
C ALA A 16 -27.32 -24.53 -17.90
N THR A 17 -28.16 -23.51 -17.85
CA THR A 17 -27.87 -22.21 -17.24
C THR A 17 -27.71 -22.38 -15.73
N LEU A 18 -26.44 -22.51 -15.28
CA LEU A 18 -26.09 -22.23 -13.90
C LEU A 18 -25.45 -20.83 -13.91
N VAL A 19 -26.22 -19.86 -13.45
CA VAL A 19 -25.70 -18.53 -13.11
C VAL A 19 -24.84 -18.69 -11.86
N ALA A 20 -23.57 -18.98 -12.07
CA ALA A 20 -22.54 -18.81 -11.05
C ALA A 20 -21.98 -17.39 -11.26
N THR A 21 -22.50 -16.41 -10.53
CA THR A 21 -21.88 -15.10 -10.38
C THR A 21 -20.64 -15.25 -9.49
N GLY A 22 -19.61 -15.82 -10.04
CA GLY A 22 -18.25 -15.70 -9.52
C GLY A 22 -17.64 -14.48 -10.18
N LEU A 23 -17.64 -13.34 -9.48
CA LEU A 23 -16.79 -12.22 -9.84
C LEU A 23 -15.35 -12.69 -9.76
N PRO A 24 -14.51 -12.42 -10.79
CA PRO A 24 -13.11 -12.74 -10.73
C PRO A 24 -12.49 -11.98 -9.56
N ALA A 25 -11.58 -12.63 -8.85
CA ALA A 25 -10.67 -11.97 -7.96
C ALA A 25 -9.88 -10.97 -8.79
N ALA A 26 -10.13 -9.68 -8.66
CA ALA A 26 -9.19 -8.69 -9.11
C ALA A 26 -7.91 -8.91 -8.27
N ALA A 27 -6.97 -9.64 -8.86
CA ALA A 27 -5.58 -9.54 -8.48
C ALA A 27 -5.15 -8.12 -8.84
N CYS A 28 -4.24 -7.52 -8.10
CA CYS A 28 -3.51 -6.35 -8.55
C CYS A 28 -3.16 -6.54 -10.03
N GLY A 29 -3.75 -5.73 -10.89
CA GLY A 29 -3.60 -5.68 -12.33
C GLY A 29 -2.94 -6.87 -13.04
N GLU A 30 -3.66 -7.94 -13.25
CA GLU A 30 -3.31 -8.90 -14.29
C GLU A 30 -3.90 -8.36 -15.58
N ASP A 31 -3.09 -7.72 -16.36
CA ASP A 31 -2.93 -7.79 -17.82
C ASP A 31 -2.40 -6.44 -18.36
N ASP A 32 -1.33 -6.57 -19.18
CA ASP A 32 -0.77 -5.53 -20.03
C ASP A 32 -0.20 -4.27 -19.35
N LYS A 33 0.79 -4.42 -18.46
CA LYS A 33 1.69 -3.29 -18.24
C LYS A 33 2.55 -3.07 -19.49
N PRO A 34 2.49 -1.88 -20.12
CA PRO A 34 3.34 -1.57 -21.25
C PRO A 34 4.81 -1.68 -20.81
N ALA A 35 5.66 -2.18 -21.72
CA ALA A 35 7.10 -2.21 -21.50
C ALA A 35 7.59 -0.85 -21.02
N VAL A 36 8.37 -0.81 -19.93
CA VAL A 36 8.93 0.41 -19.35
C VAL A 36 9.55 1.27 -20.45
N PRO A 37 9.04 2.47 -20.72
CA PRO A 37 9.60 3.31 -21.77
C PRO A 37 11.03 3.74 -21.38
N ALA A 38 11.93 3.85 -22.36
CA ALA A 38 13.25 4.40 -22.12
C ALA A 38 13.18 5.78 -21.44
N ALA A 39 14.03 5.99 -20.43
CA ALA A 39 14.07 7.19 -19.61
C ALA A 39 13.87 8.49 -20.43
N ARG A 40 12.79 9.21 -20.15
CA ARG A 40 12.48 10.49 -20.77
C ARG A 40 12.91 11.64 -19.87
N THR A 41 13.42 12.68 -20.46
CA THR A 41 13.76 13.95 -19.79
C THR A 41 12.49 14.69 -19.36
N LEU A 42 12.60 15.57 -18.34
CA LEU A 42 11.55 16.50 -17.81
C LEU A 42 10.84 17.35 -18.90
N GLY A 43 10.56 16.83 -20.08
CA GLY A 43 10.23 17.58 -21.26
C GLY A 43 8.76 17.90 -21.52
N ASP A 44 7.82 17.09 -20.99
CA ASP A 44 6.39 17.35 -21.16
C ASP A 44 5.68 17.19 -19.82
N PRO A 45 5.26 18.28 -19.17
CA PRO A 45 4.57 18.20 -17.89
C PRO A 45 3.15 17.64 -18.00
N GLY A 46 2.65 17.33 -19.20
CA GLY A 46 1.25 16.93 -19.38
C GLY A 46 0.31 17.99 -18.80
N ALA A 47 -0.35 17.67 -17.68
CA ALA A 47 -1.20 18.62 -16.97
C ALA A 47 -0.59 18.95 -15.58
N ILE A 48 -0.44 20.24 -15.28
CA ILE A 48 0.13 20.72 -14.00
C ILE A 48 -0.59 21.97 -13.50
N LYS A 49 -0.85 22.04 -12.20
CA LYS A 49 -1.43 23.21 -11.54
C LYS A 49 -0.93 23.31 -10.09
N ASN A 50 -0.50 24.50 -9.70
CA ASN A 50 -0.08 24.83 -8.33
C ASN A 50 1.03 23.92 -7.75
N VAL A 51 1.81 23.29 -8.62
CA VAL A 51 2.95 22.42 -8.30
C VAL A 51 4.11 22.78 -9.21
N LYS A 52 5.32 22.66 -8.73
CA LYS A 52 6.54 22.67 -9.55
C LYS A 52 7.24 21.32 -9.43
N ALA A 53 7.51 20.67 -10.53
CA ALA A 53 8.52 19.63 -10.61
C ALA A 53 9.88 20.33 -10.52
N VAL A 54 10.59 20.09 -9.41
CA VAL A 54 11.86 20.76 -9.10
C VAL A 54 13.06 19.86 -9.29
N GLY A 55 12.84 18.58 -9.50
CA GLY A 55 13.85 17.57 -9.78
C GLY A 55 13.24 16.26 -10.23
N SER A 56 14.09 15.37 -10.71
CA SER A 56 13.74 13.98 -11.00
C SER A 56 14.95 13.07 -10.84
N VAL A 57 14.68 11.78 -10.69
CA VAL A 57 15.67 10.70 -10.51
C VAL A 57 15.37 9.60 -11.51
N PRO A 58 15.66 9.80 -12.81
CA PRO A 58 15.28 8.87 -13.86
C PRO A 58 16.03 7.54 -13.82
N ASP A 59 17.18 7.50 -13.15
CA ASP A 59 17.91 6.25 -12.92
C ASP A 59 17.19 5.31 -11.95
N ALA A 60 16.12 5.78 -11.28
CA ALA A 60 15.22 4.99 -10.46
C ALA A 60 13.96 4.52 -11.22
N ALA A 61 13.95 4.54 -12.56
CA ALA A 61 12.83 3.96 -13.33
C ALA A 61 12.54 2.53 -12.86
N GLY A 62 11.26 2.19 -12.70
CA GLY A 62 10.82 0.98 -11.99
C GLY A 62 10.64 1.20 -10.47
N ALA A 63 10.67 2.46 -9.98
CA ALA A 63 10.45 2.78 -8.57
C ALA A 63 9.01 2.46 -8.15
N ILE A 64 8.87 1.91 -6.95
CA ILE A 64 7.59 1.50 -6.38
C ILE A 64 7.35 2.21 -5.05
N SER A 65 8.34 2.23 -4.15
CA SER A 65 8.21 2.80 -2.81
C SER A 65 9.45 3.57 -2.39
N ILE A 66 9.26 4.53 -1.50
CA ILE A 66 10.32 5.41 -0.96
C ILE A 66 10.22 5.43 0.56
N ASN A 67 11.37 5.50 1.23
CA ASN A 67 11.42 5.85 2.64
C ASN A 67 12.67 6.71 2.92
N PHE A 68 12.76 7.28 4.12
CA PHE A 68 13.83 8.21 4.49
C PHE A 68 14.54 7.76 5.75
N LEU A 69 15.83 8.02 5.81
CA LEU A 69 16.70 7.73 6.96
C LEU A 69 17.50 8.95 7.36
N ASP A 70 17.43 9.30 8.64
CA ASP A 70 18.19 10.39 9.25
C ASP A 70 19.49 9.88 9.88
N TYR A 71 20.63 10.40 9.46
CA TYR A 71 21.93 10.12 10.06
C TYR A 71 22.47 11.34 10.83
N GLY A 72 21.57 12.18 11.33
CA GLY A 72 21.87 13.41 12.07
C GLY A 72 22.25 14.57 11.15
N ARG A 73 23.45 14.52 10.57
CA ARG A 73 23.88 15.56 9.61
C ARG A 73 23.64 15.20 8.16
N ARG A 74 23.09 14.06 7.92
CA ARG A 74 22.90 13.49 6.59
C ARG A 74 21.51 12.95 6.46
N ASP A 75 20.85 13.34 5.42
CA ASP A 75 19.49 12.97 5.05
C ASP A 75 19.53 12.07 3.83
N VAL A 76 18.92 10.91 3.91
CA VAL A 76 19.03 9.84 2.93
C VAL A 76 17.65 9.33 2.54
N MET A 77 17.44 9.20 1.24
CA MET A 77 16.26 8.55 0.65
C MET A 77 16.64 7.14 0.19
N VAL A 78 15.83 6.18 0.50
CA VAL A 78 15.88 4.82 -0.05
C VAL A 78 14.71 4.62 -0.99
N VAL A 79 14.96 4.00 -2.13
CA VAL A 79 13.97 3.73 -3.17
C VAL A 79 14.02 2.26 -3.50
N SER A 80 12.90 1.59 -3.36
CA SER A 80 12.71 0.22 -3.83
C SER A 80 12.06 0.19 -5.21
N GLY A 81 12.30 -0.86 -5.95
CA GLY A 81 11.75 -1.04 -7.28
C GLY A 81 12.27 -2.31 -7.94
N GLU A 82 11.97 -2.47 -9.21
CA GLU A 82 12.38 -3.63 -10.04
C GLU A 82 13.91 -3.84 -10.05
N PHE A 83 14.68 -2.80 -9.78
CA PHE A 83 16.14 -2.81 -9.66
C PHE A 83 16.66 -3.35 -8.33
N GLY A 84 15.81 -3.45 -7.29
CA GLY A 84 16.19 -3.72 -5.91
C GLY A 84 16.11 -2.51 -5.02
N LEU A 85 17.20 -2.09 -4.40
CA LEU A 85 17.27 -0.92 -3.51
C LEU A 85 18.32 0.07 -4.04
N LYS A 86 17.93 1.34 -4.13
CA LYS A 86 18.84 2.47 -4.38
C LYS A 86 18.82 3.43 -3.21
N VAL A 87 19.99 3.99 -2.90
CA VAL A 87 20.21 4.88 -1.75
C VAL A 87 20.71 6.23 -2.27
N TYR A 88 19.98 7.28 -1.95
CA TYR A 88 20.26 8.66 -2.41
C TYR A 88 20.53 9.59 -1.25
N ASP A 89 21.55 10.44 -1.40
CA ASP A 89 21.88 11.52 -0.46
C ASP A 89 21.09 12.78 -0.83
N LEU A 90 20.31 13.31 0.10
CA LEU A 90 19.50 14.52 -0.03
C LEU A 90 20.17 15.75 0.62
N THR A 91 21.23 15.57 1.41
CA THR A 91 21.78 16.55 2.34
C THR A 91 22.13 17.88 1.68
N LYS A 92 22.76 17.84 0.52
CA LYS A 92 23.22 19.08 -0.16
C LYS A 92 22.13 19.73 -0.98
N ASN A 93 21.32 18.93 -1.67
CA ASN A 93 20.27 19.42 -2.53
C ASN A 93 19.12 18.40 -2.58
N PRO A 94 18.10 18.56 -1.71
CA PRO A 94 16.95 17.67 -1.70
C PRO A 94 16.17 17.62 -3.03
N ALA A 95 16.25 18.66 -3.86
CA ALA A 95 15.64 18.67 -5.18
C ALA A 95 16.44 17.89 -6.25
N ALA A 96 17.67 17.52 -5.97
CA ALA A 96 18.52 16.73 -6.86
C ALA A 96 19.21 15.61 -6.06
N PRO A 97 18.46 14.57 -5.69
CA PRO A 97 18.97 13.41 -4.95
C PRO A 97 20.18 12.79 -5.65
N LYS A 98 21.23 12.51 -4.88
CA LYS A 98 22.47 11.93 -5.43
C LYS A 98 22.55 10.45 -5.09
N LEU A 99 22.56 9.57 -6.08
CA LEU A 99 22.82 8.16 -5.87
C LEU A 99 24.18 7.96 -5.17
N VAL A 100 24.20 7.25 -4.06
CA VAL A 100 25.40 6.96 -3.27
C VAL A 100 25.64 5.47 -3.08
N GLY A 101 24.61 4.64 -3.12
CA GLY A 101 24.72 3.19 -2.98
C GLY A 101 23.55 2.47 -3.62
N GLN A 102 23.72 1.17 -3.85
CA GLN A 102 22.65 0.33 -4.37
C GLN A 102 22.87 -1.14 -4.03
N VAL A 103 21.77 -1.89 -3.97
CA VAL A 103 21.76 -3.35 -3.92
C VAL A 103 20.87 -3.85 -5.05
N SER A 104 21.46 -4.59 -5.98
CA SER A 104 20.70 -5.29 -7.03
C SER A 104 20.14 -6.60 -6.46
N LEU A 105 18.85 -6.83 -6.63
CA LEU A 105 18.20 -8.06 -6.20
C LEU A 105 17.82 -8.90 -7.42
N PRO A 106 18.03 -10.24 -7.36
CA PRO A 106 17.76 -11.09 -8.51
C PRO A 106 16.26 -11.29 -8.73
N GLY A 107 15.89 -11.35 -10.00
CA GLY A 107 14.54 -11.71 -10.44
C GLY A 107 13.53 -10.56 -10.36
N LEU A 108 12.40 -10.81 -10.98
CA LEU A 108 11.27 -9.91 -10.96
C LEU A 108 10.59 -9.99 -9.58
N TRP A 109 10.36 -8.84 -8.95
CA TRP A 109 9.73 -8.76 -7.65
C TRP A 109 9.13 -7.38 -7.42
N GLU A 110 8.18 -7.31 -6.52
CA GLU A 110 7.50 -6.10 -6.09
C GLU A 110 7.65 -5.96 -4.57
N THR A 111 7.88 -4.73 -4.13
CA THR A 111 7.78 -4.34 -2.73
C THR A 111 7.04 -3.01 -2.70
N GLU A 112 5.79 -3.04 -2.35
CA GLU A 112 4.96 -1.85 -2.39
C GLU A 112 5.21 -0.92 -1.21
N ASP A 113 5.63 -1.48 -0.08
CA ASP A 113 5.95 -0.70 1.09
C ASP A 113 7.39 -1.00 1.55
N THR A 114 8.25 0.02 1.47
CA THR A 114 9.63 -0.06 1.91
C THR A 114 9.73 0.42 3.35
N GLU A 115 9.84 -0.50 4.28
CA GLU A 115 9.90 -0.17 5.70
C GLU A 115 11.36 0.04 6.17
N VAL A 116 11.56 0.90 7.17
CA VAL A 116 12.89 1.22 7.71
C VAL A 116 12.94 1.19 9.23
N ASP A 117 14.05 0.69 9.77
CA ASP A 117 14.41 0.88 11.16
C ASP A 117 15.40 2.04 11.28
N GLN A 118 14.92 3.17 11.76
CA GLN A 118 15.72 4.38 11.94
C GLN A 118 16.89 4.19 12.91
N ASN A 119 16.74 3.35 13.92
CA ASN A 119 17.75 3.16 14.95
C ASN A 119 18.89 2.25 14.48
N ARG A 120 18.56 1.12 13.89
CA ARG A 120 19.50 0.12 13.41
C ARG A 120 20.03 0.42 12.00
N LYS A 121 19.42 1.38 11.30
CA LYS A 121 19.69 1.71 9.88
C LYS A 121 19.50 0.48 8.98
N LEU A 122 18.35 -0.16 9.13
CA LEU A 122 17.94 -1.28 8.31
C LEU A 122 16.80 -0.87 7.37
N VAL A 123 16.79 -1.49 6.20
CA VAL A 123 15.67 -1.42 5.25
C VAL A 123 15.11 -2.83 5.10
N PHE A 124 13.80 -2.93 5.16
CA PHE A 124 13.08 -4.18 4.95
C PHE A 124 12.35 -4.11 3.61
N LEU A 125 12.62 -5.09 2.77
CA LEU A 125 12.02 -5.19 1.45
C LEU A 125 11.24 -6.49 1.37
N SER A 126 9.95 -6.38 1.19
CA SER A 126 9.13 -7.53 0.83
C SER A 126 9.44 -7.97 -0.60
N ARG A 127 9.22 -9.22 -0.90
CA ARG A 127 9.38 -9.79 -2.22
C ARG A 127 8.13 -10.57 -2.62
N ASP A 128 7.40 -10.04 -3.58
CA ASP A 128 6.29 -10.74 -4.20
C ASP A 128 6.62 -11.09 -5.66
N PRO A 129 6.99 -12.35 -5.95
CA PRO A 129 7.34 -12.76 -7.30
C PRO A 129 6.15 -12.83 -8.25
N ARG A 130 4.91 -12.61 -7.76
CA ARG A 130 3.69 -12.62 -8.58
C ARG A 130 3.30 -11.25 -9.09
N ALA A 131 3.96 -10.23 -8.59
CA ALA A 131 3.69 -8.89 -9.02
C ALA A 131 4.04 -8.65 -10.49
N PHE A 132 3.61 -7.50 -10.99
CA PHE A 132 3.75 -7.09 -12.39
C PHE A 132 2.99 -7.97 -13.40
N GLY A 133 1.88 -8.62 -12.99
CA GLY A 133 0.97 -9.34 -13.87
C GLY A 133 1.59 -10.51 -14.64
N GLY A 134 2.83 -10.89 -14.28
CA GLY A 134 3.55 -11.94 -15.00
C GLY A 134 3.06 -13.34 -14.66
N THR A 135 2.95 -14.19 -15.66
CA THR A 135 2.80 -15.63 -15.47
C THR A 135 4.12 -16.31 -15.10
N THR A 136 5.23 -15.60 -15.25
CA THR A 136 6.58 -16.07 -14.95
C THR A 136 7.05 -15.49 -13.63
N HIS A 137 6.68 -16.14 -12.53
CA HIS A 137 7.19 -15.80 -11.22
C HIS A 137 8.59 -16.38 -11.03
N THR A 138 9.55 -15.53 -10.67
CA THR A 138 10.92 -15.96 -10.41
C THR A 138 11.24 -15.90 -8.93
N GLY A 139 11.51 -17.05 -8.35
CA GLY A 139 11.91 -17.20 -6.97
C GLY A 139 10.74 -17.28 -5.99
N GLU A 140 11.04 -17.13 -4.72
CA GLU A 140 10.11 -17.34 -3.61
C GLU A 140 9.68 -16.02 -2.99
N SER A 141 8.48 -15.98 -2.40
CA SER A 141 8.04 -14.87 -1.56
C SER A 141 8.88 -14.78 -0.28
N GLY A 142 9.13 -13.58 0.22
CA GLY A 142 9.91 -13.39 1.43
C GLY A 142 10.28 -11.95 1.74
N ILE A 143 11.26 -11.79 2.61
CA ILE A 143 11.75 -10.50 3.10
C ILE A 143 13.27 -10.46 2.98
N TYR A 144 13.79 -9.38 2.42
CA TYR A 144 15.19 -9.00 2.55
C TYR A 144 15.38 -8.02 3.71
N VAL A 145 16.45 -8.22 4.47
CA VAL A 145 16.94 -7.26 5.45
C VAL A 145 18.23 -6.67 4.91
N VAL A 146 18.24 -5.37 4.69
CA VAL A 146 19.40 -4.65 4.12
C VAL A 146 19.96 -3.69 5.16
N ASP A 147 21.25 -3.81 5.45
CA ASP A 147 22.00 -2.87 6.27
C ASP A 147 22.42 -1.65 5.42
N VAL A 148 21.94 -0.48 5.81
CA VAL A 148 22.26 0.79 5.18
C VAL A 148 23.01 1.72 6.16
N SER A 149 23.60 1.19 7.25
CA SER A 149 24.40 1.98 8.20
C SER A 149 25.54 2.75 7.52
N LYS A 150 25.98 2.25 6.38
CA LYS A 150 26.88 2.92 5.42
C LYS A 150 26.14 3.11 4.10
N PRO A 151 25.50 4.25 3.85
CA PRO A 151 24.71 4.50 2.65
C PRO A 151 25.41 4.21 1.31
N GLU A 152 26.76 4.34 1.29
CA GLU A 152 27.57 4.08 0.09
C GLU A 152 27.84 2.58 -0.15
N ALA A 153 27.59 1.75 0.84
CA ALA A 153 27.87 0.33 0.80
C ALA A 153 26.74 -0.47 1.47
N PRO A 154 25.49 -0.36 0.96
CA PRO A 154 24.38 -1.14 1.48
C PRO A 154 24.63 -2.63 1.28
N ALA A 155 24.24 -3.44 2.26
CA ALA A 155 24.52 -4.87 2.25
C ALA A 155 23.32 -5.70 2.70
N ILE A 156 23.01 -6.76 1.97
CA ILE A 156 22.00 -7.74 2.37
C ILE A 156 22.54 -8.49 3.59
N LEU A 157 21.82 -8.40 4.71
CA LEU A 157 22.11 -9.19 5.92
C LEU A 157 21.48 -10.57 5.85
N SER A 158 20.27 -10.65 5.35
CA SER A 158 19.52 -11.89 5.24
C SER A 158 18.42 -11.82 4.19
N TYR A 159 18.02 -12.99 3.70
CA TYR A 159 16.75 -13.24 3.03
C TYR A 159 16.02 -14.35 3.77
N THR A 160 14.74 -14.15 4.03
CA THR A 160 13.92 -15.12 4.75
C THR A 160 12.67 -15.40 3.95
N LYS A 161 12.42 -16.68 3.64
CA LYS A 161 11.18 -17.08 2.97
C LYS A 161 9.99 -16.85 3.90
N VAL A 162 8.98 -16.18 3.38
CA VAL A 162 7.68 -15.94 4.03
C VAL A 162 6.60 -16.23 3.01
N PRO A 163 5.50 -16.92 3.35
CA PRO A 163 4.39 -17.18 2.41
C PRO A 163 3.52 -15.94 2.13
N ALA A 164 4.12 -14.78 2.15
CA ALA A 164 3.61 -13.47 1.80
C ALA A 164 4.80 -12.61 1.39
N GLY A 165 4.58 -11.50 0.70
CA GLY A 165 5.72 -10.71 0.27
C GLY A 165 5.34 -9.44 -0.48
N HIS A 166 4.10 -9.01 -0.39
CA HIS A 166 3.64 -7.81 -1.10
C HIS A 166 3.99 -6.55 -0.30
N THR A 167 3.56 -6.49 0.96
CA THR A 167 3.90 -5.40 1.88
C THR A 167 4.50 -5.94 3.17
N THR A 168 5.32 -5.14 3.84
CA THR A 168 5.88 -5.48 5.13
C THR A 168 6.06 -4.24 6.00
N SER A 169 5.65 -4.32 7.27
CA SER A 169 5.63 -3.17 8.19
C SER A 169 6.25 -3.51 9.52
N CYS A 170 6.93 -2.53 10.10
CA CYS A 170 7.54 -2.62 11.43
C CYS A 170 6.49 -2.62 12.54
N VAL A 171 6.57 -3.60 13.42
CA VAL A 171 5.71 -3.73 14.59
C VAL A 171 6.57 -3.76 15.86
N ASP A 172 6.07 -3.16 16.94
CA ASP A 172 6.75 -3.09 18.24
C ASP A 172 8.19 -2.52 18.11
N GLY A 173 8.29 -1.34 17.49
CA GLY A 173 9.57 -0.67 17.26
C GLY A 173 10.55 -1.47 16.41
N CYS A 174 10.06 -2.05 15.34
CA CYS A 174 10.81 -2.92 14.42
C CYS A 174 11.48 -4.15 15.09
N ARG A 175 10.89 -4.67 16.17
CA ARG A 175 11.29 -5.98 16.73
C ARG A 175 10.72 -7.13 15.92
N TYR A 176 9.58 -6.86 15.27
CA TYR A 176 8.87 -7.79 14.42
C TYR A 176 8.48 -7.09 13.12
N LEU A 177 8.29 -7.88 12.08
CA LEU A 177 7.63 -7.46 10.84
C LEU A 177 6.31 -8.20 10.70
N TRP A 178 5.30 -7.47 10.27
CA TRP A 178 4.07 -8.02 9.74
C TRP A 178 4.13 -7.96 8.23
N THR A 179 3.97 -9.12 7.59
CA THR A 179 4.02 -9.24 6.12
C THR A 179 2.70 -9.77 5.62
N GLY A 180 2.09 -9.03 4.73
CA GLY A 180 0.81 -9.35 4.09
C GLY A 180 0.92 -9.44 2.58
N GLY A 181 -0.25 -9.50 1.95
CA GLY A 181 -0.41 -9.43 0.52
C GLY A 181 -0.26 -10.75 -0.22
N PRO A 182 -0.34 -10.70 -1.55
CA PRO A 182 -0.35 -11.87 -2.39
C PRO A 182 0.95 -12.67 -2.26
N ALA A 183 0.79 -13.97 -1.97
CA ALA A 183 1.85 -14.94 -2.05
C ALA A 183 1.56 -15.90 -3.20
N LYS A 184 2.54 -16.69 -3.64
CA LYS A 184 2.27 -17.77 -4.57
C LYS A 184 1.19 -18.69 -4.01
N ALA A 185 0.32 -19.19 -4.86
CA ALA A 185 -0.76 -20.08 -4.46
C ALA A 185 -0.24 -21.36 -3.77
N ASP A 186 0.89 -21.84 -4.21
CA ASP A 186 1.60 -23.02 -3.67
C ASP A 186 2.33 -22.74 -2.34
N ASP A 187 2.52 -21.47 -1.98
CA ASP A 187 3.12 -21.08 -0.71
C ASP A 187 2.06 -20.96 0.41
N GLN A 188 0.79 -21.11 0.08
CA GLN A 188 -0.32 -20.96 1.01
C GLN A 188 -1.02 -22.30 1.23
N PRO A 189 -1.29 -22.69 2.49
CA PRO A 189 -2.10 -23.85 2.79
C PRO A 189 -3.48 -23.81 2.13
N ALA A 190 -3.92 -24.94 1.61
CA ALA A 190 -5.18 -25.04 0.87
C ALA A 190 -6.44 -24.74 1.70
N ASP A 191 -6.36 -24.87 3.02
CA ASP A 191 -7.43 -24.63 3.99
C ASP A 191 -7.56 -23.16 4.40
N TRP A 192 -6.63 -22.29 3.99
CA TRP A 192 -6.74 -20.86 4.26
C TRP A 192 -7.64 -20.17 3.25
N GLY A 193 -8.73 -19.61 3.75
CA GLY A 193 -9.71 -18.92 2.92
C GLY A 193 -9.32 -17.51 2.47
N GLY A 194 -8.16 -17.01 2.89
CA GLY A 194 -7.67 -15.65 2.62
C GLY A 194 -6.15 -15.56 2.60
N ARG A 195 -5.65 -14.37 2.83
CA ARG A 195 -4.22 -14.04 2.89
C ARG A 195 -3.89 -13.51 4.29
N PRO A 196 -3.45 -14.36 5.23
CA PRO A 196 -3.18 -13.94 6.60
C PRO A 196 -1.92 -13.08 6.70
N ILE A 197 -1.71 -12.47 7.87
CA ILE A 197 -0.47 -11.79 8.22
C ILE A 197 0.55 -12.79 8.73
N TRP A 198 1.75 -12.71 8.20
CA TRP A 198 2.91 -13.44 8.69
C TRP A 198 3.76 -12.57 9.60
N VAL A 199 4.12 -13.09 10.75
CA VAL A 199 4.95 -12.40 11.73
C VAL A 199 6.38 -12.93 11.66
N THR A 200 7.33 -12.03 11.46
CA THR A 200 8.75 -12.36 11.44
C THR A 200 9.47 -11.62 12.58
N ASP A 201 10.11 -12.36 13.46
CA ASP A 201 11.00 -11.81 14.49
C ASP A 201 12.34 -11.39 13.85
N ILE A 202 12.64 -10.09 13.93
CA ILE A 202 13.86 -9.50 13.37
C ILE A 202 14.76 -8.86 14.42
N ARG A 203 14.65 -9.27 15.67
CA ARG A 203 15.56 -8.84 16.75
C ARG A 203 17.00 -9.22 16.44
N ASP A 204 17.21 -10.37 15.81
CA ASP A 204 18.45 -10.69 15.09
C ASP A 204 18.23 -10.55 13.58
N PRO A 205 18.65 -9.43 12.97
CA PRO A 205 18.40 -9.16 11.55
C PRO A 205 19.20 -10.06 10.60
N ARG A 206 20.18 -10.79 11.11
CA ARG A 206 20.96 -11.76 10.34
C ARG A 206 20.30 -13.14 10.29
N HIS A 207 19.46 -13.43 11.29
CA HIS A 207 18.76 -14.71 11.43
C HIS A 207 17.29 -14.48 11.80
N PRO A 208 16.49 -13.83 10.92
CA PRO A 208 15.08 -13.64 11.15
C PRO A 208 14.35 -14.97 11.34
N LYS A 209 13.30 -14.95 12.16
CA LYS A 209 12.50 -16.14 12.46
C LYS A 209 11.04 -15.90 12.15
N VAL A 210 10.53 -16.60 11.16
CA VAL A 210 9.11 -16.56 10.80
C VAL A 210 8.33 -17.39 11.80
N ASN A 211 7.24 -16.82 12.35
CA ASN A 211 6.31 -17.60 13.16
C ASN A 211 5.62 -18.63 12.25
N PRO A 212 5.60 -19.92 12.63
CA PRO A 212 4.95 -20.96 11.82
C PRO A 212 3.42 -20.82 11.76
N GLN A 213 2.82 -20.04 12.65
CA GLN A 213 1.39 -19.76 12.67
C GLN A 213 1.16 -18.31 12.28
N PRO A 214 0.47 -18.04 11.17
CA PRO A 214 0.09 -16.68 10.80
C PRO A 214 -1.03 -16.14 11.69
N ILE A 215 -1.30 -14.85 11.58
CA ILE A 215 -2.46 -14.22 12.18
C ILE A 215 -3.57 -14.21 11.12
N GLU A 216 -4.60 -14.99 11.35
CA GLU A 216 -5.81 -14.96 10.54
C GLU A 216 -6.75 -13.88 11.05
N LEU A 217 -7.03 -12.89 10.21
CA LEU A 217 -7.97 -11.82 10.51
C LEU A 217 -9.32 -12.18 9.87
N ALA A 218 -10.32 -12.41 10.71
CA ALA A 218 -11.65 -12.75 10.22
C ALA A 218 -12.35 -11.54 9.60
N ARG A 219 -12.96 -11.73 8.46
CA ARG A 219 -13.91 -10.79 7.84
C ARG A 219 -15.28 -10.89 8.52
N ASN A 220 -16.17 -9.94 8.24
CA ASN A 220 -17.54 -9.95 8.76
C ASN A 220 -18.38 -11.15 8.27
N ASP A 221 -18.02 -11.70 7.12
CA ASP A 221 -18.65 -12.88 6.56
C ASP A 221 -18.09 -14.20 7.12
N GLY A 222 -17.24 -14.12 8.15
CA GLY A 222 -16.63 -15.27 8.82
C GLY A 222 -15.46 -15.90 8.06
N LYS A 223 -15.03 -15.30 6.94
CA LYS A 223 -13.86 -15.77 6.19
C LYS A 223 -12.59 -15.07 6.68
N THR A 224 -11.45 -15.66 6.40
CA THR A 224 -10.15 -15.02 6.57
C THR A 224 -10.01 -13.85 5.60
N ASP A 225 -9.53 -12.72 6.07
CA ASP A 225 -9.31 -11.56 5.23
C ASP A 225 -8.17 -11.78 4.23
N TYR A 226 -8.29 -11.13 3.09
CA TYR A 226 -7.18 -10.93 2.18
C TYR A 226 -6.49 -9.65 2.61
N VAL A 227 -5.41 -9.76 3.38
CA VAL A 227 -4.60 -8.63 3.81
C VAL A 227 -3.74 -8.17 2.64
N HIS A 228 -3.83 -6.89 2.31
CA HIS A 228 -3.00 -6.27 1.30
C HIS A 228 -1.88 -5.46 1.95
N ASP A 229 -2.22 -4.47 2.75
CA ASP A 229 -1.27 -3.56 3.37
C ASP A 229 -1.49 -3.41 4.89
N VAL A 230 -0.43 -3.05 5.59
CA VAL A 230 -0.43 -2.77 7.03
C VAL A 230 0.38 -1.51 7.28
N GLN A 231 -0.25 -0.50 7.89
CA GLN A 231 0.43 0.70 8.37
C GLN A 231 0.34 0.77 9.89
N VAL A 232 1.47 1.00 10.56
CA VAL A 232 1.50 1.09 12.02
C VAL A 232 1.65 2.55 12.44
N ASP A 233 0.67 3.05 13.21
CA ASP A 233 0.70 4.42 13.69
C ASP A 233 1.61 4.59 14.93
N ASP A 234 1.82 5.85 15.33
CA ASP A 234 2.67 6.22 16.46
C ASP A 234 2.16 5.68 17.81
N ASP A 235 0.89 5.34 17.91
CA ASP A 235 0.28 4.74 19.10
C ASP A 235 0.49 3.22 19.15
N GLY A 236 1.03 2.63 18.09
CA GLY A 236 1.28 1.19 17.96
C GLY A 236 0.06 0.40 17.53
N VAL A 237 -0.90 1.06 16.89
CA VAL A 237 -2.03 0.40 16.22
C VAL A 237 -1.62 0.06 14.80
N ALA A 238 -1.71 -1.20 14.45
CA ALA A 238 -1.56 -1.66 13.08
C ALA A 238 -2.91 -1.54 12.35
N TRP A 239 -2.96 -0.70 11.34
CA TRP A 239 -4.09 -0.52 10.45
C TRP A 239 -3.93 -1.41 9.24
N VAL A 240 -4.82 -2.38 9.12
CA VAL A 240 -4.76 -3.44 8.12
C VAL A 240 -5.80 -3.16 7.06
N SER A 241 -5.36 -3.10 5.81
CA SER A 241 -6.19 -2.90 4.63
C SER A 241 -6.29 -4.19 3.82
N GLY A 242 -7.43 -4.41 3.19
CA GLY A 242 -7.66 -5.57 2.36
C GLY A 242 -9.11 -5.70 1.90
N ARG A 243 -9.52 -6.92 1.54
CA ARG A 243 -10.91 -7.19 1.09
C ARG A 243 -11.96 -7.06 2.19
N GLY A 244 -11.54 -7.15 3.46
CA GLY A 244 -12.39 -6.93 4.62
C GLY A 244 -12.57 -5.46 4.98
N GLY A 245 -12.03 -4.54 4.20
CA GLY A 245 -11.99 -3.12 4.52
C GLY A 245 -10.76 -2.75 5.33
N VAL A 246 -10.88 -1.80 6.26
CA VAL A 246 -9.80 -1.33 7.14
C VAL A 246 -10.09 -1.73 8.58
N ARG A 247 -9.08 -2.24 9.29
CA ARG A 247 -9.18 -2.65 10.70
C ARG A 247 -7.95 -2.22 11.48
N GLY A 248 -8.16 -1.77 12.72
CA GLY A 248 -7.08 -1.45 13.65
C GLY A 248 -6.83 -2.58 14.67
N TYR A 249 -5.58 -2.79 14.98
CA TYR A 249 -5.14 -3.78 15.97
C TYR A 249 -4.02 -3.20 16.84
N TRP A 250 -4.19 -3.20 18.15
CA TRP A 250 -3.10 -2.95 19.09
C TRP A 250 -2.07 -4.06 18.98
N THR A 251 -0.81 -3.71 18.81
CA THR A 251 0.31 -4.64 18.68
C THR A 251 1.18 -4.71 19.93
N ASN A 252 0.91 -3.84 20.89
CA ASN A 252 1.61 -3.78 22.18
C ASN A 252 0.68 -3.26 23.29
N GLY A 253 1.17 -3.18 24.51
CA GLY A 253 0.40 -2.65 25.64
C GLY A 253 -0.65 -3.60 26.20
N VAL A 254 -1.54 -3.06 27.06
CA VAL A 254 -2.65 -3.81 27.67
C VAL A 254 -3.95 -3.10 27.35
N HIS A 255 -4.82 -3.80 26.65
CA HIS A 255 -6.05 -3.23 26.11
C HIS A 255 -7.26 -4.09 26.41
N ARG A 256 -8.42 -3.48 26.40
CA ARG A 256 -9.69 -4.20 26.48
C ARG A 256 -10.09 -4.64 25.07
N ASP A 257 -10.22 -5.93 24.90
CA ASP A 257 -10.69 -6.53 23.67
C ASP A 257 -12.20 -6.21 23.50
N PRO A 258 -12.60 -5.51 22.44
CA PRO A 258 -13.98 -5.07 22.25
C PRO A 258 -14.94 -6.24 21.93
N VAL A 259 -14.43 -7.37 21.45
CA VAL A 259 -15.24 -8.56 21.14
C VAL A 259 -15.50 -9.38 22.38
N THR A 260 -14.46 -9.69 23.14
CA THR A 260 -14.55 -10.58 24.32
C THR A 260 -14.78 -9.84 25.63
N ASN A 261 -14.63 -8.51 25.65
CA ASN A 261 -14.61 -7.64 26.84
C ASN A 261 -13.52 -7.97 27.88
N LYS A 262 -12.57 -8.79 27.54
CA LYS A 262 -11.45 -9.14 28.43
C LYS A 262 -10.30 -8.15 28.25
N VAL A 263 -9.67 -7.81 29.37
CA VAL A 263 -8.41 -7.07 29.34
C VAL A 263 -7.28 -8.08 29.08
N ARG A 264 -6.49 -7.83 28.05
CA ARG A 264 -5.35 -8.69 27.69
C ARG A 264 -4.18 -7.89 27.15
N ARG A 265 -3.01 -8.46 27.18
CA ARG A 265 -1.82 -7.88 26.58
C ARG A 265 -1.85 -8.12 25.08
N ALA A 266 -1.70 -7.03 24.33
CA ALA A 266 -1.44 -7.10 22.89
C ALA A 266 0.05 -7.40 22.66
N THR A 267 0.32 -8.17 21.64
CA THR A 267 1.67 -8.47 21.14
C THR A 267 1.65 -8.55 19.63
N ALA A 268 2.81 -8.57 18.99
CA ALA A 268 2.91 -8.78 17.56
C ALA A 268 2.32 -10.13 17.09
N HIS A 269 2.24 -11.12 17.97
CA HIS A 269 1.68 -12.45 17.68
C HIS A 269 0.22 -12.60 18.07
N GLU A 270 -0.22 -11.84 19.06
CA GLU A 270 -1.57 -11.86 19.61
C GLU A 270 -2.10 -10.42 19.71
N PRO A 271 -2.44 -9.78 18.59
CA PRO A 271 -2.94 -8.42 18.60
C PRO A 271 -4.34 -8.34 19.26
N VAL A 272 -4.67 -7.16 19.74
CA VAL A 272 -6.00 -6.87 20.30
C VAL A 272 -6.73 -5.94 19.34
N PRO A 273 -7.96 -6.28 18.90
CA PRO A 273 -8.73 -5.37 18.05
C PRO A 273 -8.86 -3.98 18.69
N TYR A 274 -8.68 -2.95 17.89
CA TYR A 274 -8.83 -1.56 18.31
C TYR A 274 -10.32 -1.24 18.53
N ALA A 275 -10.66 -0.73 19.70
CA ALA A 275 -12.06 -0.54 20.10
C ALA A 275 -12.83 0.46 19.21
N GLY A 276 -12.14 1.46 18.71
CA GLY A 276 -12.69 2.42 17.75
C GLY A 276 -12.53 2.00 16.29
N GLY A 277 -11.78 0.93 16.04
CA GLY A 277 -11.53 0.40 14.71
C GLY A 277 -12.62 -0.57 14.28
N GLY A 278 -13.08 -0.41 13.12
CA GLY A 278 -14.05 -1.30 12.50
C GLY A 278 -13.75 -1.42 11.03
N ILE A 279 -14.57 -2.17 10.36
CA ILE A 279 -14.47 -2.30 8.94
C ILE A 279 -14.99 -1.01 8.31
N ALA A 280 -14.20 -0.35 7.51
CA ALA A 280 -14.71 0.58 6.55
C ALA A 280 -15.48 -0.22 5.49
N GLU A 281 -16.70 -0.59 5.78
CA GLU A 281 -17.59 -1.00 4.72
C GLU A 281 -17.93 0.26 3.93
N THR A 282 -17.29 0.41 2.80
CA THR A 282 -17.86 1.16 1.71
C THR A 282 -19.14 0.42 1.28
N ALA A 283 -20.15 1.15 0.83
CA ALA A 283 -21.46 0.61 0.50
C ALA A 283 -21.48 -0.52 -0.58
N ALA A 284 -20.32 -0.89 -1.10
CA ALA A 284 -20.16 -1.98 -2.05
C ALA A 284 -19.38 -3.14 -1.38
N PRO A 285 -19.96 -4.31 -1.23
CA PRO A 285 -19.38 -5.45 -0.49
C PRO A 285 -18.15 -6.10 -1.14
N SER A 286 -17.61 -5.53 -2.21
CA SER A 286 -16.51 -6.10 -2.99
C SER A 286 -15.32 -5.15 -3.12
N ARG A 287 -15.28 -4.02 -2.42
CA ARG A 287 -14.20 -3.05 -2.60
C ARG A 287 -12.93 -3.52 -1.91
N PHE A 288 -11.82 -3.43 -2.65
CA PHE A 288 -10.50 -3.79 -2.18
C PHE A 288 -9.81 -2.55 -1.62
N MET A 289 -9.67 -2.50 -0.29
CA MET A 289 -8.93 -1.42 0.37
C MET A 289 -7.44 -1.69 0.21
N HIS A 290 -6.77 -0.79 -0.51
CA HIS A 290 -5.37 -0.91 -0.86
C HIS A 290 -4.49 -0.61 0.34
N ASN A 291 -4.55 0.63 0.85
CA ASN A 291 -3.84 1.01 2.05
C ASN A 291 -4.68 1.91 2.95
N SER A 292 -4.20 2.12 4.18
CA SER A 292 -4.82 3.04 5.12
C SER A 292 -3.78 3.67 6.03
N PHE A 293 -4.03 4.90 6.46
CA PHE A 293 -3.16 5.61 7.37
C PHE A 293 -3.97 6.41 8.40
N HIS A 294 -3.61 6.23 9.66
CA HIS A 294 -4.10 7.01 10.79
C HIS A 294 -2.98 7.93 11.27
N PRO A 295 -2.98 9.22 10.89
CA PRO A 295 -1.96 10.16 11.35
C PRO A 295 -2.19 10.44 12.83
N ALA A 296 -1.49 9.75 13.73
CA ALA A 296 -1.58 9.92 15.17
C ALA A 296 -1.33 11.39 15.58
N GLY A 297 -2.15 11.89 16.48
CA GLY A 297 -2.12 13.29 16.87
C GLY A 297 -2.62 14.27 15.81
N HIS A 298 -2.94 13.84 14.63
CA HIS A 298 -3.55 14.63 13.58
C HIS A 298 -5.06 14.74 13.80
N ARG A 299 -5.44 15.67 14.62
CA ARG A 299 -6.82 16.11 14.72
C ARG A 299 -7.10 17.08 13.58
N ILE A 300 -7.32 16.53 12.42
CA ILE A 300 -7.63 17.30 11.22
C ILE A 300 -9.12 17.61 11.25
N GLY A 301 -9.46 18.78 10.79
CA GLY A 301 -10.81 19.22 10.56
C GLY A 301 -11.08 20.59 11.13
N ASP A 302 -11.83 21.35 10.37
CA ASP A 302 -12.45 22.59 10.79
C ASP A 302 -13.94 22.32 11.09
N GLY A 303 -14.60 23.20 11.83
CA GLY A 303 -16.01 23.08 12.13
C GLY A 303 -16.35 21.85 13.00
N ALA A 304 -17.33 21.07 12.59
CA ALA A 304 -17.84 19.91 13.33
C ALA A 304 -16.82 18.76 13.47
N TRP A 305 -15.81 18.71 12.59
CA TRP A 305 -14.79 17.67 12.56
C TRP A 305 -13.51 18.04 13.30
N ARG A 306 -13.44 19.26 13.81
CA ARG A 306 -12.28 19.74 14.55
C ARG A 306 -11.99 18.87 15.77
N GLY A 307 -10.78 18.31 15.81
CA GLY A 307 -10.33 17.47 16.90
C GLY A 307 -10.89 16.04 16.88
N GLN A 308 -11.49 15.60 15.78
CA GLN A 308 -11.88 14.21 15.60
C GLN A 308 -10.74 13.41 14.99
N ASP A 309 -10.59 12.16 15.43
CA ASP A 309 -9.65 11.23 14.84
C ASP A 309 -10.21 10.71 13.53
N LEU A 310 -9.41 10.85 12.47
CA LEU A 310 -9.75 10.43 11.12
C LEU A 310 -8.75 9.38 10.64
N ILE A 311 -9.26 8.41 9.91
CA ILE A 311 -8.44 7.49 9.14
C ILE A 311 -8.70 7.71 7.65
N TYR A 312 -7.63 7.71 6.90
CA TYR A 312 -7.65 7.78 5.44
C TYR A 312 -7.39 6.39 4.89
N ALA A 313 -8.08 6.04 3.83
CA ALA A 313 -7.88 4.77 3.16
C ALA A 313 -8.11 4.92 1.66
N THR A 314 -7.38 4.17 0.88
CA THR A 314 -7.56 4.13 -0.56
C THR A 314 -8.13 2.80 -0.99
N GLU A 315 -8.93 2.84 -2.02
CA GLU A 315 -9.45 1.68 -2.69
C GLU A 315 -8.71 1.51 -4.00
N GLU A 316 -8.24 0.31 -4.28
CA GLU A 316 -7.71 -0.04 -5.59
C GLU A 316 -8.77 -0.86 -6.35
N ASN A 317 -9.21 -0.31 -7.47
CA ASN A 317 -10.19 -0.95 -8.33
C ASN A 317 -10.04 -0.37 -9.74
N PHE A 318 -9.90 -1.24 -10.70
CA PHE A 318 -9.77 -0.88 -12.11
C PHE A 318 -11.02 -1.34 -12.85
N VAL A 319 -11.63 -0.42 -13.57
CA VAL A 319 -12.77 -0.68 -14.47
C VAL A 319 -12.54 0.04 -15.78
N ASP A 320 -13.24 -0.37 -16.83
CA ASP A 320 -13.16 0.30 -18.12
C ASP A 320 -13.57 1.78 -17.99
N GLY A 321 -12.62 2.65 -18.24
CA GLY A 321 -12.75 4.09 -18.00
C GLY A 321 -12.71 4.44 -16.51
N CYS A 322 -12.40 5.67 -16.17
CA CYS A 322 -12.18 6.11 -14.79
C CYS A 322 -13.43 6.11 -13.87
N ALA A 323 -14.61 5.86 -14.41
CA ALA A 323 -15.89 6.01 -13.66
C ALA A 323 -16.23 4.78 -12.81
N GLY A 324 -15.62 4.61 -11.71
CA GLY A 324 -15.78 3.47 -10.80
C GLY A 324 -14.47 2.90 -10.33
N ASP A 325 -13.38 3.50 -10.82
CA ASP A 325 -12.05 3.25 -10.29
C ASP A 325 -11.94 3.63 -8.82
N GLY A 326 -10.91 3.08 -8.18
CA GLY A 326 -10.71 3.23 -6.75
C GLY A 326 -10.55 4.68 -6.29
N VAL A 327 -11.05 4.97 -5.11
CA VAL A 327 -11.13 6.31 -4.53
C VAL A 327 -10.43 6.41 -3.17
N LEU A 328 -10.15 7.64 -2.74
CA LEU A 328 -9.85 7.96 -1.35
C LEU A 328 -11.14 7.91 -0.53
N THR A 329 -11.10 7.27 0.62
CA THR A 329 -12.15 7.31 1.65
C THR A 329 -11.60 7.89 2.94
N ILE A 330 -12.33 8.83 3.53
CA ILE A 330 -12.04 9.40 4.84
C ILE A 330 -13.09 8.89 5.81
N SER A 331 -12.67 8.32 6.93
CA SER A 331 -13.57 7.77 7.94
C SER A 331 -13.26 8.34 9.32
N SER A 332 -14.28 8.50 10.14
CA SER A 332 -14.15 8.89 11.54
C SER A 332 -13.98 7.66 12.43
N LEU A 333 -12.98 7.69 13.31
CA LEU A 333 -12.80 6.68 14.35
C LEU A 333 -13.81 6.84 15.51
N LYS A 334 -14.45 8.01 15.61
CA LYS A 334 -15.52 8.23 16.59
C LYS A 334 -16.89 7.80 16.11
N GLY A 335 -16.99 7.22 14.93
CA GLY A 335 -18.17 6.90 14.20
C GLY A 335 -19.46 6.67 14.98
N SER A 336 -20.53 6.49 14.30
CA SER A 336 -21.83 6.08 14.88
C SER A 336 -21.72 4.64 15.40
N TYR A 337 -20.79 4.45 16.32
CA TYR A 337 -20.73 3.19 17.04
C TYR A 337 -21.94 3.13 17.95
N HIS A 338 -22.57 2.02 17.92
CA HIS A 338 -23.78 1.69 18.64
C HIS A 338 -23.66 2.02 20.14
N GLY A 339 -23.94 3.14 20.62
CA GLY A 339 -24.06 3.53 22.00
C GLY A 339 -22.95 3.09 22.99
N GLU A 340 -22.99 3.65 24.17
CA GLU A 340 -22.09 3.27 25.25
C GLU A 340 -22.23 1.78 25.60
N GLY A 341 -21.09 1.09 25.72
CA GLY A 341 -21.06 -0.33 26.04
C GLY A 341 -21.28 -1.30 24.87
N TRP A 342 -21.47 -0.80 23.64
CA TRP A 342 -21.56 -1.65 22.46
C TRP A 342 -20.25 -2.39 22.19
N ARG A 343 -20.39 -3.59 21.66
CA ARG A 343 -19.26 -4.46 21.32
C ARG A 343 -19.45 -5.04 19.95
N SER A 344 -18.35 -5.23 19.27
CA SER A 344 -18.36 -5.93 18.01
C SER A 344 -18.76 -7.38 18.19
N THR A 345 -19.76 -7.81 17.45
CA THR A 345 -20.14 -9.21 17.30
C THR A 345 -20.12 -9.58 15.82
N PRO A 346 -20.15 -10.86 15.46
CA PRO A 346 -20.29 -11.26 14.05
C PRO A 346 -21.54 -10.67 13.37
N GLU A 347 -22.62 -10.51 14.13
CA GLU A 347 -23.91 -9.98 13.64
C GLU A 347 -23.92 -8.44 13.61
N GLN A 348 -23.13 -7.81 14.46
CA GLN A 348 -23.02 -6.36 14.57
C GLN A 348 -21.54 -5.95 14.68
N PRO A 349 -20.78 -6.04 13.58
CA PRO A 349 -19.38 -5.69 13.59
C PRO A 349 -19.17 -4.18 13.78
N PHE A 350 -18.01 -3.83 14.31
CA PHE A 350 -17.57 -2.44 14.30
C PHE A 350 -17.46 -1.94 12.86
N ARG A 351 -17.89 -0.72 12.64
CA ARG A 351 -17.77 -0.05 11.35
C ARG A 351 -17.21 1.35 11.52
N LEU A 352 -16.21 1.67 10.73
CA LEU A 352 -15.76 3.05 10.57
C LEU A 352 -16.85 3.84 9.86
N GLN A 353 -17.11 5.06 10.33
CA GLN A 353 -18.05 5.93 9.63
C GLN A 353 -17.32 6.64 8.50
N SER A 354 -17.60 6.28 7.25
CA SER A 354 -17.16 7.08 6.11
C SER A 354 -17.81 8.45 6.15
N VAL A 355 -17.00 9.50 6.14
CA VAL A 355 -17.45 10.89 6.21
C VAL A 355 -17.25 11.64 4.90
N GLY A 356 -16.34 11.19 4.06
CA GLY A 356 -16.10 11.75 2.74
C GLY A 356 -15.31 10.83 1.83
N THR A 357 -15.42 11.08 0.54
CA THR A 357 -14.68 10.35 -0.51
C THR A 357 -14.18 11.33 -1.56
N TRP A 358 -13.11 10.95 -2.24
CA TRP A 358 -12.61 11.70 -3.38
C TRP A 358 -12.02 10.77 -4.43
N GLY A 359 -12.39 10.99 -5.71
CA GLY A 359 -11.86 10.27 -6.85
C GLY A 359 -11.40 11.21 -7.94
N VAL A 360 -10.49 10.75 -8.79
CA VAL A 360 -9.85 11.56 -9.83
C VAL A 360 -10.73 11.77 -11.05
N ASN A 361 -11.74 10.93 -11.24
CA ASN A 361 -12.63 11.01 -12.40
C ASN A 361 -13.35 12.38 -12.48
N GLY A 362 -13.27 13.01 -13.65
CA GLY A 362 -13.88 14.31 -13.90
C GLY A 362 -13.20 15.50 -13.21
N GLN A 363 -12.09 15.27 -12.52
CA GLN A 363 -11.33 16.37 -11.92
C GLN A 363 -10.50 17.13 -12.96
N GLU A 364 -10.19 18.39 -12.68
CA GLU A 364 -9.30 19.19 -13.52
C GLU A 364 -7.94 18.49 -13.67
N GLY A 365 -7.44 18.44 -14.89
CA GLY A 365 -6.16 17.78 -15.21
C GLY A 365 -6.22 16.26 -15.27
N SER A 366 -7.39 15.64 -15.14
CA SER A 366 -7.55 14.22 -15.41
C SER A 366 -7.62 13.94 -16.92
N ASP A 367 -7.28 12.72 -17.29
CA ASP A 367 -7.40 12.21 -18.65
C ASP A 367 -8.57 11.22 -18.72
N PRO A 368 -9.69 11.60 -19.29
CA PRO A 368 -10.86 10.73 -19.37
C PRO A 368 -10.71 9.57 -20.35
N ALA A 369 -9.65 9.57 -21.15
CA ALA A 369 -9.33 8.49 -22.08
C ALA A 369 -8.42 7.42 -21.46
N SER A 370 -7.95 7.63 -20.23
CA SER A 370 -7.16 6.66 -19.51
C SER A 370 -8.06 5.63 -18.83
N ASP A 371 -7.66 4.38 -18.88
CA ASP A 371 -8.31 3.27 -18.13
C ASP A 371 -7.60 2.97 -16.81
N ASP A 372 -6.57 3.77 -16.46
CA ASP A 372 -5.74 3.57 -15.27
C ASP A 372 -5.88 4.77 -14.32
N CYS A 373 -6.98 4.79 -13.59
CA CYS A 373 -7.41 5.90 -12.75
C CYS A 373 -7.59 5.54 -11.27
N SER A 374 -7.15 4.36 -10.86
CA SER A 374 -7.33 3.92 -9.48
C SER A 374 -6.48 4.71 -8.51
N ALA A 375 -7.00 4.92 -7.30
CA ALA A 375 -6.21 5.41 -6.18
C ALA A 375 -5.16 4.36 -5.76
N HIS A 376 -3.99 4.83 -5.36
CA HIS A 376 -2.91 4.02 -4.82
C HIS A 376 -2.44 4.61 -3.48
N TYR A 377 -1.14 4.66 -3.20
CA TYR A 377 -0.63 5.23 -1.95
C TYR A 377 -0.83 6.75 -1.84
N PHE A 378 -0.85 7.21 -0.60
CA PHE A 378 -0.97 8.63 -0.24
C PHE A 378 -0.13 8.95 1.00
N ASP A 379 0.09 10.23 1.23
CA ASP A 379 0.68 10.75 2.46
C ASP A 379 -0.02 12.03 2.91
N VAL A 380 -0.09 12.26 4.21
CA VAL A 380 -0.82 13.38 4.81
C VAL A 380 0.10 14.27 5.63
N ARG A 381 0.11 15.55 5.30
CA ARG A 381 0.83 16.55 6.10
C ARG A 381 -0.05 17.75 6.42
N GLY A 382 -0.43 17.91 7.67
CA GLY A 382 -1.37 18.94 8.09
C GLY A 382 -2.71 18.78 7.40
N LYS A 383 -3.13 19.80 6.64
CA LYS A 383 -4.41 19.81 5.90
C LYS A 383 -4.28 19.34 4.45
N VAL A 384 -3.10 18.93 4.04
CA VAL A 384 -2.84 18.54 2.66
C VAL A 384 -2.53 17.05 2.60
N LEU A 385 -3.37 16.33 1.88
CA LEU A 385 -3.13 14.96 1.48
C LEU A 385 -2.59 14.98 0.05
N VAL A 386 -1.49 14.25 -0.18
CA VAL A 386 -0.97 13.98 -1.51
C VAL A 386 -1.22 12.52 -1.85
N GLN A 387 -1.67 12.24 -3.06
CA GLN A 387 -2.07 10.91 -3.49
C GLN A 387 -1.67 10.61 -4.93
N SER A 388 -1.25 9.40 -5.16
CA SER A 388 -0.98 8.85 -6.48
C SER A 388 -2.20 8.15 -7.06
N PHE A 389 -2.34 8.29 -8.39
CA PHE A 389 -3.42 7.71 -9.20
C PHE A 389 -2.86 7.17 -10.51
N TYR A 390 -1.83 6.37 -10.45
CA TYR A 390 -1.20 5.75 -11.62
C TYR A 390 -1.03 6.71 -12.81
N ALA A 391 -1.67 6.43 -13.96
CA ALA A 391 -1.60 7.28 -15.15
C ALA A 391 -2.23 8.67 -14.96
N GLN A 392 -3.05 8.85 -13.93
CA GLN A 392 -3.58 10.16 -13.57
C GLN A 392 -2.59 11.00 -12.74
N GLY A 393 -1.41 10.46 -12.44
CA GLY A 393 -0.34 11.17 -11.74
C GLY A 393 -0.65 11.46 -10.27
N THR A 394 -0.07 12.54 -9.76
CA THR A 394 -0.11 12.93 -8.35
C THR A 394 -1.10 14.06 -8.11
N ARG A 395 -1.97 13.90 -7.11
CA ARG A 395 -3.02 14.84 -6.72
C ARG A 395 -2.77 15.38 -5.32
N PHE A 396 -3.04 16.65 -5.09
CA PHE A 396 -2.96 17.30 -3.78
C PHE A 396 -4.36 17.76 -3.37
N LEU A 397 -4.79 17.32 -2.21
CA LEU A 397 -6.14 17.58 -1.70
C LEU A 397 -6.08 18.38 -0.42
N ASP A 398 -6.90 19.40 -0.33
CA ASP A 398 -7.26 20.04 0.95
C ASP A 398 -8.28 19.14 1.65
N VAL A 399 -7.88 18.55 2.77
CA VAL A 399 -8.69 17.67 3.60
C VAL A 399 -9.10 18.33 4.92
N SER A 400 -9.03 19.65 5.00
CA SER A 400 -9.47 20.40 6.19
C SER A 400 -10.96 20.21 6.51
N ASP A 401 -11.77 20.03 5.49
CA ASP A 401 -13.13 19.52 5.59
C ASP A 401 -13.18 18.08 5.07
N PRO A 402 -13.14 17.07 5.95
CA PRO A 402 -13.10 15.68 5.53
C PRO A 402 -14.36 15.21 4.81
N THR A 403 -15.47 15.96 4.89
CA THR A 403 -16.71 15.62 4.18
C THR A 403 -16.71 16.12 2.74
N ASN A 404 -15.79 17.02 2.41
CA ASN A 404 -15.66 17.62 1.08
C ASN A 404 -14.19 17.86 0.71
N PRO A 405 -13.41 16.80 0.53
CA PRO A 405 -12.02 16.91 0.07
C PRO A 405 -11.95 17.62 -1.28
N ARG A 406 -11.02 18.55 -1.44
CA ARG A 406 -10.92 19.36 -2.65
C ARG A 406 -9.53 19.33 -3.26
N GLN A 407 -9.45 19.07 -4.56
CA GLN A 407 -8.18 19.18 -5.27
C GLN A 407 -7.68 20.64 -5.28
N ILE A 408 -6.47 20.86 -4.79
CA ILE A 408 -5.83 22.17 -4.79
C ILE A 408 -4.67 22.26 -5.78
N ALA A 409 -4.08 21.11 -6.11
CA ALA A 409 -2.96 21.04 -7.04
C ALA A 409 -2.88 19.65 -7.69
N TYR A 410 -2.20 19.55 -8.83
CA TYR A 410 -1.94 18.27 -9.49
C TYR A 410 -0.69 18.35 -10.38
N TYR A 411 -0.08 17.18 -10.55
CA TYR A 411 1.02 16.91 -11.47
C TYR A 411 0.78 15.59 -12.19
N ARG A 412 0.48 15.65 -13.49
CA ARG A 412 0.23 14.51 -14.35
C ARG A 412 1.08 14.61 -15.61
N PRO A 413 2.32 14.11 -15.60
CA PRO A 413 3.09 13.95 -16.83
C PRO A 413 2.39 12.99 -17.80
N ALA A 414 2.69 13.12 -19.09
CA ALA A 414 2.03 12.33 -20.13
C ALA A 414 2.31 10.81 -20.03
N ASP A 415 3.43 10.47 -19.41
CA ASP A 415 3.90 9.10 -19.16
C ASP A 415 3.84 8.74 -17.67
N ALA A 416 2.91 9.31 -16.92
CA ALA A 416 2.76 9.03 -15.50
C ALA A 416 2.41 7.55 -15.24
N SER A 417 3.07 6.98 -14.27
CA SER A 417 2.70 5.75 -13.57
C SER A 417 3.02 5.93 -12.10
N ALA A 418 2.28 6.86 -11.45
CA ALA A 418 2.55 7.30 -10.09
C ALA A 418 1.99 6.31 -9.08
N TRP A 419 2.88 5.72 -8.26
CA TRP A 419 2.54 4.70 -7.27
C TRP A 419 2.41 5.28 -5.88
N ALA A 420 3.44 5.97 -5.39
CA ALA A 420 3.48 6.38 -3.99
C ALA A 420 4.15 7.75 -3.81
N PRO A 421 3.45 8.73 -3.20
CA PRO A 421 3.99 10.04 -2.89
C PRO A 421 4.36 10.13 -1.41
N TYR A 422 5.46 10.81 -1.10
CA TYR A 422 5.94 10.96 0.28
C TYR A 422 6.35 12.39 0.57
N TRP A 423 5.80 12.97 1.62
CA TRP A 423 6.25 14.26 2.14
C TRP A 423 7.60 14.14 2.83
N HIS A 424 8.58 14.93 2.39
CA HIS A 424 9.84 15.07 3.10
C HIS A 424 10.33 16.53 3.07
N GLY A 425 10.42 17.16 4.23
CA GLY A 425 10.66 18.60 4.31
C GLY A 425 9.59 19.39 3.55
N LYS A 426 10.00 20.22 2.59
CA LYS A 426 9.10 21.04 1.75
C LYS A 426 8.76 20.41 0.38
N TYR A 427 9.22 19.20 0.18
CA TYR A 427 9.04 18.47 -1.08
C TYR A 427 8.11 17.27 -0.92
N VAL A 428 7.60 16.81 -2.04
CA VAL A 428 6.99 15.51 -2.20
C VAL A 428 7.84 14.72 -3.18
N TYR A 429 8.24 13.54 -2.78
CA TYR A 429 8.93 12.58 -3.64
C TYR A 429 7.91 11.54 -4.08
N VAL A 430 7.80 11.37 -5.38
CA VAL A 430 6.82 10.45 -5.97
C VAL A 430 7.57 9.29 -6.60
N ALA A 431 7.36 8.09 -6.08
CA ALA A 431 7.75 6.88 -6.79
C ALA A 431 6.82 6.73 -7.99
N ASP A 432 7.41 6.81 -9.17
CA ASP A 432 6.72 6.66 -10.45
C ASP A 432 7.41 5.52 -11.21
N ASN A 433 6.66 4.46 -11.47
CA ASN A 433 7.23 3.25 -12.04
C ASN A 433 7.82 3.50 -13.45
N ALA A 434 7.20 4.37 -14.25
CA ALA A 434 7.71 4.71 -15.56
C ALA A 434 8.88 5.71 -15.50
N ARG A 435 8.91 6.63 -14.53
CA ARG A 435 9.76 7.82 -14.53
C ARG A 435 10.88 7.79 -13.50
N GLY A 436 10.78 6.93 -12.51
CA GLY A 436 11.67 6.86 -11.35
C GLY A 436 11.15 7.66 -10.18
N VAL A 437 11.84 8.72 -9.74
CA VAL A 437 11.33 9.58 -8.67
C VAL A 437 11.20 11.02 -9.16
N ASP A 438 9.98 11.52 -9.15
CA ASP A 438 9.72 12.94 -9.37
C ASP A 438 9.78 13.71 -8.03
N VAL A 439 10.46 14.86 -8.01
CA VAL A 439 10.54 15.72 -6.83
C VAL A 439 9.67 16.95 -7.05
N LEU A 440 8.61 17.03 -6.28
CA LEU A 440 7.57 18.05 -6.43
C LEU A 440 7.62 19.05 -5.28
N ARG A 441 7.20 20.29 -5.57
CA ARG A 441 6.99 21.33 -4.57
C ARG A 441 5.63 21.98 -4.79
N LEU A 442 4.76 21.89 -3.79
CA LEU A 442 3.48 22.61 -3.77
C LEU A 442 3.75 24.11 -3.74
N THR A 443 2.98 24.88 -4.54
CA THR A 443 3.12 26.34 -4.68
C THR A 443 1.86 27.11 -4.30
N ALA A 444 0.79 26.39 -3.94
CA ALA A 444 -0.47 26.94 -3.44
C ALA A 444 -0.40 27.36 -1.98
#